data_234a4a3276a4e6be90365b5b7875afa8
#
_entry.id   234a4a3276a4e6be90365b5b7875afa8
#
_cell.length_a   1.000
_cell.length_b   1.000
_cell.length_c   1.000
_cell.angle_alpha   90.00
_cell.angle_beta   90.00
_cell.angle_gamma   90.00
#
_symmetry.space_group_name_H-M   'P 1'
#
loop_
_entity.id
_entity.type
_entity.pdbx_description
1 polymer ?
#
loop_
_entity_poly.entity_id
_entity_poly.type
_entity_poly.pdbx_seq_one_letter_code
_entity_poly.pdbx_strand_id
1 'polypeptide(L)'
;MSRLRVGIVGAGEIASSVHLPILTRRSDLFEVVAIADLNIAAAHAVADRFNVAHRYASTEEMLAAGSLDFVAVLNSGSHASHVVQALNAGLDVFCEKPLAYSQAEINDIETAVKTSGKKLMVGYMKTYDPAINEMQKNLQGRPRTVDVLVLHPSGPSQMATTEMSVDIPKAPESLIPLFSAMRNEINTEALGQSGSDAIGNVYSEIILGSVIHEFSVLRALDVEIAEVDYVDRWPKTGPTDSIVIHGRTSDGIRVTVRWFYLEDYPAYREEVRWVNEKEGHHIIFASPYIMRIPTQYIHTTRSGVDHVESTFNSYQTGFERELEAFYGHVKESQKIQDPISAGRADLLLAQKIARLILQSEGIEIGGELSA
;
A
#
# COMPACT_ATOMS: atom_id res chain seq x y z
N MET A 1 19.67 17.63 -14.00
CA MET A 1 19.06 16.32 -14.28
C MET A 1 17.78 16.56 -15.07
N SER A 2 17.41 15.67 -16.01
CA SER A 2 16.16 15.82 -16.75
C SER A 2 14.98 15.34 -15.89
N ARG A 3 13.91 16.12 -15.85
CA ARG A 3 12.66 15.72 -15.19
C ARG A 3 12.08 14.48 -15.86
N LEU A 4 11.34 13.68 -15.10
CA LEU A 4 10.53 12.57 -15.60
C LEU A 4 9.11 13.07 -15.86
N ARG A 5 8.58 12.84 -17.06
CA ARG A 5 7.21 13.17 -17.45
C ARG A 5 6.28 12.02 -17.06
N VAL A 6 5.32 12.31 -16.18
CA VAL A 6 4.41 11.28 -15.62
C VAL A 6 3.01 11.42 -16.15
N GLY A 7 2.42 10.26 -16.51
CA GLY A 7 1.00 10.06 -16.67
C GLY A 7 0.41 9.39 -15.42
N ILE A 8 -0.67 9.92 -14.89
CA ILE A 8 -1.37 9.41 -13.72
C ILE A 8 -2.55 8.56 -14.16
N VAL A 9 -2.67 7.34 -13.66
CA VAL A 9 -3.85 6.49 -13.79
C VAL A 9 -4.57 6.46 -12.45
N GLY A 10 -5.81 6.96 -12.42
CA GLY A 10 -6.60 7.15 -11.21
C GLY A 10 -6.51 8.56 -10.65
N ALA A 11 -7.63 9.28 -10.66
CA ALA A 11 -7.79 10.63 -10.11
C ALA A 11 -8.51 10.60 -8.74
N GLY A 12 -8.29 9.53 -7.98
CA GLY A 12 -8.89 9.31 -6.67
C GLY A 12 -8.21 10.08 -5.54
N GLU A 13 -8.57 9.71 -4.32
CA GLU A 13 -8.12 10.36 -3.10
C GLU A 13 -6.60 10.32 -2.91
N ILE A 14 -5.97 9.14 -3.08
CA ILE A 14 -4.52 8.99 -2.88
C ILE A 14 -3.73 9.81 -3.92
N ALA A 15 -4.21 9.86 -5.16
CA ALA A 15 -3.60 10.66 -6.20
C ALA A 15 -3.66 12.15 -5.86
N SER A 16 -4.85 12.65 -5.47
CA SER A 16 -5.13 14.08 -5.27
C SER A 16 -4.65 14.63 -3.92
N SER A 17 -4.63 13.80 -2.87
CA SER A 17 -4.25 14.23 -1.51
C SER A 17 -2.77 13.97 -1.19
N VAL A 18 -2.11 13.02 -1.87
CA VAL A 18 -0.75 12.60 -1.56
C VAL A 18 0.19 12.75 -2.75
N HIS A 19 0.00 11.97 -3.82
CA HIS A 19 1.00 11.88 -4.89
C HIS A 19 1.10 13.16 -5.72
N LEU A 20 0.00 13.72 -6.18
CA LEU A 20 0.02 14.96 -6.99
C LEU A 20 0.60 16.16 -6.24
N PRO A 21 0.27 16.41 -4.96
CA PRO A 21 0.95 17.45 -4.17
C PRO A 21 2.47 17.26 -4.09
N ILE A 22 2.95 16.00 -3.95
CA ILE A 22 4.39 15.73 -3.89
C ILE A 22 5.02 15.90 -5.27
N LEU A 23 4.47 15.28 -6.31
CA LEU A 23 4.98 15.36 -7.68
C LEU A 23 5.07 16.81 -8.18
N THR A 24 4.04 17.62 -7.89
CA THR A 24 4.00 19.03 -8.25
C THR A 24 5.05 19.85 -7.47
N ARG A 25 5.21 19.59 -6.16
CA ARG A 25 6.23 20.26 -5.35
C ARG A 25 7.64 19.87 -5.78
N ARG A 26 7.86 18.61 -6.19
CA ARG A 26 9.13 18.11 -6.72
C ARG A 26 9.25 18.31 -8.23
N SER A 27 8.85 19.50 -8.69
CA SER A 27 8.99 19.92 -10.09
C SER A 27 10.44 19.99 -10.59
N ASP A 28 11.41 19.85 -9.71
CA ASP A 28 12.81 19.60 -10.02
C ASP A 28 13.06 18.20 -10.60
N LEU A 29 12.26 17.20 -10.18
CA LEU A 29 12.39 15.79 -10.58
C LEU A 29 11.29 15.33 -11.54
N PHE A 30 10.07 15.85 -11.39
CA PHE A 30 8.88 15.36 -12.08
C PHE A 30 8.12 16.46 -12.82
N GLU A 31 7.41 16.06 -13.86
CA GLU A 31 6.44 16.89 -14.57
C GLU A 31 5.17 16.07 -14.80
N VAL A 32 4.08 16.44 -14.17
CA VAL A 32 2.78 15.78 -14.38
C VAL A 32 2.18 16.30 -15.66
N VAL A 33 2.06 15.45 -16.67
CA VAL A 33 1.61 15.87 -18.02
C VAL A 33 0.23 15.37 -18.39
N ALA A 34 -0.23 14.26 -17.78
CA ALA A 34 -1.51 13.63 -18.11
C ALA A 34 -2.16 12.97 -16.90
N ILE A 35 -3.51 12.93 -16.89
CA ILE A 35 -4.33 12.18 -15.95
C ILE A 35 -5.36 11.38 -16.73
N ALA A 36 -5.51 10.09 -16.40
CA ALA A 36 -6.55 9.21 -16.92
C ALA A 36 -7.39 8.65 -15.78
N ASP A 37 -8.72 8.69 -15.93
CA ASP A 37 -9.66 8.08 -14.98
C ASP A 37 -10.95 7.68 -15.73
N LEU A 38 -11.52 6.53 -15.37
CA LEU A 38 -12.83 6.09 -15.90
C LEU A 38 -13.94 7.09 -15.59
N ASN A 39 -13.85 7.77 -14.46
CA ASN A 39 -14.66 8.96 -14.15
C ASN A 39 -13.97 10.20 -14.74
N ILE A 40 -14.22 10.48 -16.00
CA ILE A 40 -13.60 11.61 -16.70
C ILE A 40 -13.84 12.96 -16.00
N ALA A 41 -14.94 13.11 -15.24
CA ALA A 41 -15.19 14.32 -14.47
C ALA A 41 -14.19 14.47 -13.31
N ALA A 42 -13.79 13.36 -12.67
CA ALA A 42 -12.72 13.36 -11.68
C ALA A 42 -11.37 13.72 -12.31
N ALA A 43 -11.04 13.13 -13.47
CA ALA A 43 -9.82 13.48 -14.21
C ALA A 43 -9.77 14.99 -14.52
N HIS A 44 -10.88 15.60 -14.96
CA HIS A 44 -10.96 17.03 -15.21
C HIS A 44 -10.75 17.86 -13.93
N ALA A 45 -11.49 17.58 -12.86
CA ALA A 45 -11.41 18.34 -11.61
C ALA A 45 -10.01 18.31 -11.01
N VAL A 46 -9.39 17.13 -10.98
CA VAL A 46 -8.03 16.96 -10.45
C VAL A 46 -6.99 17.63 -11.36
N ALA A 47 -7.12 17.47 -12.68
CA ALA A 47 -6.21 18.11 -13.64
C ALA A 47 -6.27 19.63 -13.55
N ASP A 48 -7.46 20.22 -13.41
CA ASP A 48 -7.63 21.67 -13.25
C ASP A 48 -6.98 22.17 -11.96
N ARG A 49 -7.14 21.44 -10.86
CA ARG A 49 -6.51 21.79 -9.58
C ARG A 49 -4.98 21.81 -9.64
N PHE A 50 -4.38 20.85 -10.34
CA PHE A 50 -2.92 20.70 -10.43
C PHE A 50 -2.31 21.27 -11.70
N ASN A 51 -3.11 21.97 -12.54
CA ASN A 51 -2.70 22.54 -13.82
C ASN A 51 -2.09 21.49 -14.78
N VAL A 52 -2.67 20.28 -14.82
CA VAL A 52 -2.26 19.24 -15.75
C VAL A 52 -2.94 19.44 -17.10
N ALA A 53 -2.14 19.40 -18.17
CA ALA A 53 -2.61 19.78 -19.49
C ALA A 53 -3.56 18.77 -20.14
N HIS A 54 -3.32 17.45 -19.95
CA HIS A 54 -4.03 16.40 -20.68
C HIS A 54 -4.88 15.53 -19.78
N ARG A 55 -6.09 15.22 -20.24
CA ARG A 55 -7.08 14.40 -19.53
C ARG A 55 -7.62 13.34 -20.47
N TYR A 56 -7.74 12.10 -19.96
CA TYR A 56 -8.18 10.94 -20.74
C TYR A 56 -9.21 10.14 -19.95
N ALA A 57 -10.12 9.49 -20.69
CA ALA A 57 -11.12 8.60 -20.11
C ALA A 57 -10.58 7.19 -19.84
N SER A 58 -9.43 6.85 -20.41
CA SER A 58 -8.80 5.54 -20.21
C SER A 58 -7.28 5.61 -20.24
N THR A 59 -6.66 4.58 -19.69
CA THR A 59 -5.20 4.39 -19.74
C THR A 59 -4.72 4.24 -21.19
N GLU A 60 -5.46 3.51 -22.01
CA GLU A 60 -5.15 3.27 -23.42
C GLU A 60 -5.06 4.58 -24.21
N GLU A 61 -6.03 5.47 -24.03
CA GLU A 61 -6.01 6.79 -24.68
C GLU A 61 -4.80 7.62 -24.26
N MET A 62 -4.48 7.61 -22.94
CA MET A 62 -3.32 8.33 -22.42
C MET A 62 -2.01 7.78 -22.98
N LEU A 63 -1.87 6.45 -23.03
CA LEU A 63 -0.67 5.79 -23.58
C LEU A 63 -0.51 6.06 -25.09
N ALA A 64 -1.61 6.03 -25.85
CA ALA A 64 -1.60 6.30 -27.28
C ALA A 64 -1.21 7.74 -27.63
N ALA A 65 -1.49 8.70 -26.77
CA ALA A 65 -1.09 10.10 -26.92
C ALA A 65 0.44 10.29 -26.80
N GLY A 66 1.14 9.40 -26.11
CA GLY A 66 2.60 9.41 -25.98
C GLY A 66 3.13 10.50 -25.06
N SER A 67 4.42 10.75 -25.19
CA SER A 67 5.12 11.85 -24.45
C SER A 67 5.29 11.63 -22.95
N LEU A 68 5.25 10.39 -22.47
CA LEU A 68 5.49 10.01 -21.07
C LEU A 68 6.86 9.34 -20.91
N ASP A 69 7.47 9.48 -19.74
CA ASP A 69 8.65 8.73 -19.33
C ASP A 69 8.26 7.58 -18.39
N PHE A 70 7.21 7.76 -17.58
CA PHE A 70 6.63 6.71 -16.73
C PHE A 70 5.14 6.94 -16.46
N VAL A 71 4.50 5.90 -15.93
CA VAL A 71 3.11 5.93 -15.47
C VAL A 71 3.09 5.69 -13.96
N ALA A 72 2.32 6.51 -13.23
CA ALA A 72 1.95 6.25 -11.85
C ALA A 72 0.53 5.66 -11.82
N VAL A 73 0.42 4.39 -11.42
CA VAL A 73 -0.84 3.64 -11.32
C VAL A 73 -1.36 3.79 -9.90
N LEU A 74 -2.39 4.63 -9.72
CA LEU A 74 -2.93 5.09 -8.43
C LEU A 74 -4.44 4.86 -8.30
N ASN A 75 -5.04 4.07 -9.20
CA ASN A 75 -6.47 3.77 -9.21
C ASN A 75 -6.86 2.84 -8.05
N SER A 76 -8.13 2.85 -7.68
CA SER A 76 -8.71 1.84 -6.78
C SER A 76 -8.93 0.51 -7.54
N GLY A 77 -8.88 -0.61 -6.83
CA GLY A 77 -9.05 -1.95 -7.40
C GLY A 77 -7.75 -2.50 -8.00
N SER A 78 -7.84 -3.43 -8.96
CA SER A 78 -6.66 -4.04 -9.57
C SER A 78 -5.82 -3.02 -10.32
N HIS A 79 -4.52 -3.11 -10.11
CA HIS A 79 -3.51 -2.33 -10.81
C HIS A 79 -2.94 -3.09 -12.02
N ALA A 80 -3.10 -4.40 -12.06
CA ALA A 80 -2.35 -5.30 -12.93
C ALA A 80 -2.47 -4.95 -14.42
N SER A 81 -3.70 -4.75 -14.92
CA SER A 81 -3.92 -4.42 -16.32
C SER A 81 -3.24 -3.12 -16.74
N HIS A 82 -3.31 -2.09 -15.90
CA HIS A 82 -2.68 -0.79 -16.16
C HIS A 82 -1.16 -0.86 -16.11
N VAL A 83 -0.60 -1.62 -15.16
CA VAL A 83 0.84 -1.89 -15.07
C VAL A 83 1.34 -2.61 -16.31
N VAL A 84 0.65 -3.68 -16.74
CA VAL A 84 1.01 -4.46 -17.93
C VAL A 84 0.92 -3.60 -19.21
N GLN A 85 -0.13 -2.79 -19.35
CA GLN A 85 -0.28 -1.88 -20.50
C GLN A 85 0.86 -0.86 -20.56
N ALA A 86 1.20 -0.23 -19.43
CA ALA A 86 2.27 0.77 -19.39
C ALA A 86 3.65 0.17 -19.69
N LEU A 87 3.97 -1.01 -19.10
CA LEU A 87 5.21 -1.73 -19.37
C LEU A 87 5.31 -2.12 -20.85
N ASN A 88 4.23 -2.66 -21.45
CA ASN A 88 4.18 -3.04 -22.86
C ASN A 88 4.27 -1.82 -23.82
N ALA A 89 3.83 -0.64 -23.36
CA ALA A 89 4.04 0.62 -24.07
C ALA A 89 5.48 1.15 -23.94
N GLY A 90 6.37 0.44 -23.25
CA GLY A 90 7.77 0.81 -23.09
C GLY A 90 8.01 1.90 -22.05
N LEU A 91 7.14 2.03 -21.05
CA LEU A 91 7.23 3.00 -19.97
C LEU A 91 7.63 2.35 -18.65
N ASP A 92 8.38 3.07 -17.82
CA ASP A 92 8.62 2.68 -16.44
C ASP A 92 7.33 2.88 -15.62
N VAL A 93 7.17 2.15 -14.52
CA VAL A 93 5.92 2.17 -13.72
C VAL A 93 6.21 2.35 -12.24
N PHE A 94 5.54 3.32 -11.64
CA PHE A 94 5.29 3.38 -10.21
C PHE A 94 3.85 2.90 -9.96
N CYS A 95 3.67 1.95 -9.06
CA CYS A 95 2.36 1.34 -8.80
C CYS A 95 2.03 1.41 -7.31
N GLU A 96 0.85 1.93 -6.95
CA GLU A 96 0.35 1.80 -5.58
C GLU A 96 0.17 0.33 -5.17
N LYS A 97 0.20 0.10 -3.86
CA LYS A 97 -0.10 -1.21 -3.28
C LYS A 97 -1.64 -1.47 -3.27
N PRO A 98 -2.10 -2.71 -3.32
CA PRO A 98 -1.33 -3.91 -3.59
C PRO A 98 -0.92 -3.99 -5.07
N LEU A 99 0.18 -4.66 -5.36
CA LEU A 99 0.61 -4.86 -6.75
C LEU A 99 -0.45 -5.67 -7.54
N ALA A 100 -1.05 -6.67 -6.87
CA ALA A 100 -2.04 -7.57 -7.46
C ALA A 100 -2.92 -8.20 -6.37
N TYR A 101 -4.02 -8.80 -6.80
CA TYR A 101 -4.97 -9.52 -5.94
C TYR A 101 -4.98 -11.03 -6.19
N SER A 102 -4.37 -11.49 -7.29
CA SER A 102 -4.25 -12.91 -7.66
C SER A 102 -2.85 -13.27 -8.13
N GLN A 103 -2.50 -14.56 -8.09
CA GLN A 103 -1.23 -15.06 -8.61
C GLN A 103 -1.16 -14.91 -10.14
N ALA A 104 -2.30 -15.02 -10.82
CA ALA A 104 -2.38 -14.81 -12.26
C ALA A 104 -1.95 -13.37 -12.60
N GLU A 105 -2.48 -12.36 -11.91
CA GLU A 105 -2.07 -10.97 -12.11
C GLU A 105 -0.56 -10.75 -11.85
N ILE A 106 0.01 -11.34 -10.80
CA ILE A 106 1.46 -11.25 -10.54
C ILE A 106 2.27 -11.86 -11.69
N ASN A 107 1.82 -12.99 -12.23
CA ASN A 107 2.52 -13.67 -13.33
C ASN A 107 2.49 -12.85 -14.62
N ASP A 108 1.37 -12.18 -14.91
CA ASP A 108 1.24 -11.28 -16.04
C ASP A 108 2.15 -10.06 -15.92
N ILE A 109 2.19 -9.44 -14.73
CA ILE A 109 3.08 -8.32 -14.44
C ILE A 109 4.56 -8.76 -14.55
N GLU A 110 4.92 -9.90 -13.97
CA GLU A 110 6.29 -10.45 -14.05
C GLU A 110 6.71 -10.68 -15.49
N THR A 111 5.80 -11.21 -16.31
CA THR A 111 6.03 -11.42 -17.74
C THR A 111 6.25 -10.09 -18.47
N ALA A 112 5.41 -9.09 -18.19
CA ALA A 112 5.53 -7.77 -18.79
C ALA A 112 6.83 -7.05 -18.39
N VAL A 113 7.26 -7.14 -17.12
CA VAL A 113 8.56 -6.60 -16.64
C VAL A 113 9.71 -7.27 -17.41
N LYS A 114 9.72 -8.61 -17.52
CA LYS A 114 10.78 -9.35 -18.22
C LYS A 114 10.83 -9.02 -19.71
N THR A 115 9.66 -8.90 -20.35
CA THR A 115 9.56 -8.69 -21.80
C THR A 115 9.90 -7.25 -22.18
N SER A 116 9.42 -6.27 -21.43
CA SER A 116 9.65 -4.86 -21.72
C SER A 116 11.05 -4.39 -21.33
N GLY A 117 11.68 -5.03 -20.34
CA GLY A 117 12.93 -4.58 -19.72
C GLY A 117 12.78 -3.26 -18.96
N LYS A 118 11.55 -2.83 -18.69
CA LYS A 118 11.24 -1.59 -17.99
C LYS A 118 11.24 -1.79 -16.48
N LYS A 119 11.35 -0.68 -15.77
CA LYS A 119 11.42 -0.64 -14.32
C LYS A 119 10.04 -0.55 -13.71
N LEU A 120 9.82 -1.33 -12.65
CA LEU A 120 8.61 -1.31 -11.83
C LEU A 120 9.01 -1.06 -10.39
N MET A 121 8.26 -0.22 -9.68
CA MET A 121 8.35 -0.06 -8.23
C MET A 121 6.95 -0.04 -7.63
N VAL A 122 6.77 -0.73 -6.50
CA VAL A 122 5.52 -0.70 -5.72
C VAL A 122 5.65 0.32 -4.60
N GLY A 123 4.60 1.12 -4.40
CA GLY A 123 4.51 2.18 -3.39
C GLY A 123 4.30 1.63 -1.98
N TYR A 124 5.33 1.04 -1.41
CA TYR A 124 5.38 0.65 -0.01
C TYR A 124 5.97 1.80 0.83
N MET A 125 5.27 2.94 0.88
CA MET A 125 5.79 4.18 1.42
C MET A 125 6.40 4.06 2.83
N LYS A 126 5.88 3.19 3.69
CA LYS A 126 6.39 3.02 5.05
C LYS A 126 7.81 2.45 5.08
N THR A 127 8.20 1.65 4.10
CA THR A 127 9.57 1.12 4.01
C THR A 127 10.61 2.20 3.70
N TYR A 128 10.15 3.33 3.16
CA TYR A 128 10.98 4.51 2.87
C TYR A 128 10.91 5.58 3.97
N ASP A 129 10.10 5.36 5.01
CA ASP A 129 10.01 6.33 6.12
C ASP A 129 11.35 6.49 6.83
N PRO A 130 11.82 7.73 7.06
CA PRO A 130 13.07 7.98 7.76
C PRO A 130 13.17 7.32 9.13
N ALA A 131 12.05 7.17 9.85
CA ALA A 131 12.02 6.51 11.15
C ALA A 131 12.32 5.00 11.05
N ILE A 132 11.80 4.32 10.01
CA ILE A 132 12.15 2.93 9.71
C ILE A 132 13.64 2.81 9.39
N ASN A 133 14.16 3.69 8.52
CA ASN A 133 15.58 3.69 8.17
C ASN A 133 16.48 3.95 9.39
N GLU A 134 16.05 4.80 10.31
CA GLU A 134 16.80 5.07 11.54
C GLU A 134 16.74 3.88 12.51
N MET A 135 15.56 3.26 12.65
CA MET A 135 15.41 2.04 13.43
C MET A 135 16.33 0.92 12.90
N GLN A 136 16.35 0.67 11.58
CA GLN A 136 17.21 -0.36 10.96
C GLN A 136 18.69 -0.20 11.30
N LYS A 137 19.20 1.04 11.41
CA LYS A 137 20.60 1.31 11.79
C LYS A 137 20.89 0.96 13.25
N ASN A 138 19.87 1.02 14.11
CA ASN A 138 20.01 0.82 15.55
C ASN A 138 19.67 -0.60 16.01
N LEU A 139 19.06 -1.45 15.15
CA LEU A 139 18.71 -2.83 15.51
C LEU A 139 19.94 -3.65 15.89
N GLN A 140 19.90 -4.29 17.06
CA GLN A 140 20.94 -5.20 17.54
C GLN A 140 20.35 -6.59 17.83
N GLY A 141 20.65 -7.54 16.98
CA GLY A 141 20.16 -8.92 17.11
C GLY A 141 18.76 -9.13 16.57
N ARG A 142 18.06 -10.12 17.13
CA ARG A 142 16.70 -10.52 16.73
C ARG A 142 15.72 -10.19 17.84
N PRO A 143 14.47 -9.85 17.53
CA PRO A 143 13.45 -9.61 18.57
C PRO A 143 12.97 -10.94 19.19
N ARG A 144 12.41 -10.84 20.38
CA ARG A 144 11.60 -11.92 20.98
C ARG A 144 10.17 -11.86 20.47
N THR A 145 9.71 -10.62 20.24
CA THR A 145 8.36 -10.37 19.74
C THR A 145 8.31 -9.07 18.95
N VAL A 146 7.42 -9.06 17.98
CA VAL A 146 7.01 -7.86 17.25
C VAL A 146 5.51 -7.71 17.36
N ASP A 147 5.04 -6.52 17.73
CA ASP A 147 3.63 -6.22 17.96
C ASP A 147 3.24 -4.99 17.13
N VAL A 148 2.21 -5.13 16.33
CA VAL A 148 1.65 -4.09 15.48
C VAL A 148 0.23 -3.77 15.96
N LEU A 149 -0.07 -2.49 16.12
CA LEU A 149 -1.40 -1.99 16.46
C LEU A 149 -1.82 -0.92 15.48
N VAL A 150 -2.99 -1.10 14.88
CA VAL A 150 -3.64 -0.07 14.05
C VAL A 150 -5.03 0.22 14.62
N LEU A 151 -5.29 1.47 14.98
CA LEU A 151 -6.63 2.00 15.26
C LEU A 151 -7.04 2.83 14.05
N HIS A 152 -7.96 2.30 13.25
CA HIS A 152 -8.31 2.82 11.94
C HIS A 152 -9.70 3.46 11.94
N PRO A 153 -9.81 4.79 12.01
CA PRO A 153 -11.09 5.48 11.79
C PRO A 153 -11.58 5.30 10.35
N SER A 154 -12.85 5.59 10.12
CA SER A 154 -13.36 5.65 8.74
C SER A 154 -12.62 6.69 7.90
N GLY A 155 -12.62 6.53 6.58
CA GLY A 155 -12.05 7.52 5.66
C GLY A 155 -12.62 8.92 5.88
N PRO A 156 -13.96 9.10 5.96
CA PRO A 156 -14.56 10.39 6.28
C PRO A 156 -14.09 11.00 7.61
N SER A 157 -13.92 10.19 8.67
CA SER A 157 -13.41 10.67 9.95
C SER A 157 -11.96 11.11 9.86
N GLN A 158 -11.12 10.40 9.11
CA GLN A 158 -9.73 10.79 8.88
C GLN A 158 -9.64 12.08 8.06
N MET A 159 -10.46 12.22 7.02
CA MET A 159 -10.46 13.41 6.16
C MET A 159 -11.04 14.65 6.85
N ALA A 160 -12.02 14.50 7.72
CA ALA A 160 -12.58 15.61 8.50
C ALA A 160 -11.54 16.37 9.33
N THR A 161 -10.46 15.68 9.76
CA THR A 161 -9.39 16.29 10.56
C THR A 161 -8.32 16.99 9.71
N THR A 162 -8.30 16.76 8.39
CA THR A 162 -7.22 17.25 7.52
C THR A 162 -7.55 18.54 6.78
N GLU A 163 -8.84 18.94 6.74
CA GLU A 163 -9.36 20.03 5.90
C GLU A 163 -8.93 19.93 4.42
N MET A 164 -8.37 18.79 4.03
CA MET A 164 -7.76 18.55 2.72
C MET A 164 -8.70 17.83 1.74
N SER A 165 -10.01 17.88 1.97
CA SER A 165 -10.96 17.28 1.06
C SER A 165 -10.82 17.90 -0.33
N VAL A 166 -10.32 17.11 -1.28
CA VAL A 166 -10.51 17.44 -2.69
C VAL A 166 -11.97 17.13 -2.99
N ASP A 167 -12.71 18.12 -3.47
CA ASP A 167 -14.02 17.88 -4.02
C ASP A 167 -13.90 17.11 -5.34
N ILE A 168 -13.70 15.79 -5.22
CA ILE A 168 -13.61 14.91 -6.38
C ILE A 168 -15.05 14.53 -6.78
N PRO A 169 -15.46 14.78 -8.02
CA PRO A 169 -16.76 14.37 -8.49
C PRO A 169 -16.99 12.87 -8.27
N LYS A 170 -18.11 12.53 -7.63
CA LYS A 170 -18.50 11.13 -7.43
C LYS A 170 -18.62 10.42 -8.78
N ALA A 171 -18.25 9.14 -8.79
CA ALA A 171 -18.45 8.32 -9.97
C ALA A 171 -19.92 8.30 -10.39
N PRO A 172 -20.22 8.43 -11.69
CA PRO A 172 -21.57 8.27 -12.19
C PRO A 172 -22.18 6.93 -11.77
N GLU A 173 -23.48 6.90 -11.50
CA GLU A 173 -24.17 5.64 -11.11
C GLU A 173 -23.97 4.52 -12.13
N SER A 174 -23.77 4.86 -13.41
CA SER A 174 -23.49 3.89 -14.48
C SER A 174 -22.17 3.15 -14.32
N LEU A 175 -21.20 3.68 -13.57
CA LEU A 175 -19.90 3.02 -13.30
C LEU A 175 -19.95 2.12 -12.05
N ILE A 176 -20.93 2.27 -11.16
CA ILE A 176 -21.00 1.47 -9.92
C ILE A 176 -21.08 -0.04 -10.20
N PRO A 177 -21.94 -0.52 -11.14
CA PRO A 177 -21.97 -1.94 -11.49
C PRO A 177 -20.66 -2.46 -12.05
N LEU A 178 -19.94 -1.64 -12.83
CA LEU A 178 -18.63 -2.00 -13.39
C LEU A 178 -17.59 -2.20 -12.28
N PHE A 179 -17.48 -1.25 -11.34
CA PHE A 179 -16.54 -1.37 -10.21
C PHE A 179 -16.86 -2.57 -9.32
N SER A 180 -18.18 -2.83 -9.09
CA SER A 180 -18.61 -4.00 -8.32
C SER A 180 -18.26 -5.31 -9.04
N ALA A 181 -18.47 -5.38 -10.35
CA ALA A 181 -18.12 -6.57 -11.16
C ALA A 181 -16.62 -6.83 -11.14
N MET A 182 -15.80 -5.80 -11.36
CA MET A 182 -14.33 -5.91 -11.32
C MET A 182 -13.84 -6.43 -9.95
N ARG A 183 -14.39 -5.90 -8.85
CA ARG A 183 -14.05 -6.35 -7.50
C ARG A 183 -14.45 -7.81 -7.27
N ASN A 184 -15.66 -8.19 -7.67
CA ASN A 184 -16.15 -9.56 -7.52
C ASN A 184 -15.32 -10.55 -8.34
N GLU A 185 -14.93 -10.19 -9.55
CA GLU A 185 -14.07 -11.01 -10.41
C GLU A 185 -12.74 -11.32 -9.72
N ILE A 186 -12.03 -10.30 -9.25
CA ILE A 186 -10.75 -10.43 -8.54
C ILE A 186 -10.89 -11.31 -7.29
N ASN A 187 -11.91 -11.04 -6.46
CA ASN A 187 -12.13 -11.81 -5.25
C ASN A 187 -12.50 -13.25 -5.55
N THR A 188 -13.29 -13.50 -6.59
CA THR A 188 -13.69 -14.85 -7.00
C THR A 188 -12.52 -15.66 -7.57
N GLU A 189 -11.64 -15.03 -8.33
CA GLU A 189 -10.41 -15.65 -8.81
C GLU A 189 -9.53 -16.11 -7.64
N ALA A 190 -9.31 -15.22 -6.68
CA ALA A 190 -8.47 -15.50 -5.52
C ALA A 190 -9.09 -16.53 -4.56
N LEU A 191 -10.38 -16.38 -4.22
CA LEU A 191 -11.03 -17.05 -3.08
C LEU A 191 -12.06 -18.13 -3.49
N GLY A 192 -12.45 -18.19 -4.77
CA GLY A 192 -13.66 -18.89 -5.23
C GLY A 192 -14.94 -18.13 -4.85
N GLN A 193 -16.09 -18.55 -5.41
CA GLN A 193 -17.35 -17.83 -5.21
C GLN A 193 -17.77 -17.77 -3.73
N SER A 194 -17.76 -18.92 -3.03
CA SER A 194 -18.15 -18.99 -1.61
C SER A 194 -17.25 -18.12 -0.73
N GLY A 195 -15.94 -18.10 -0.99
CA GLY A 195 -14.98 -17.26 -0.28
C GLY A 195 -15.17 -15.78 -0.58
N SER A 196 -15.39 -15.42 -1.85
CA SER A 196 -15.66 -14.04 -2.28
C SER A 196 -16.90 -13.47 -1.60
N ASP A 197 -18.01 -14.25 -1.58
CA ASP A 197 -19.26 -13.83 -0.93
C ASP A 197 -19.09 -13.62 0.58
N ALA A 198 -18.28 -14.45 1.24
CA ALA A 198 -18.12 -14.43 2.68
C ALA A 198 -17.09 -13.42 3.19
N ILE A 199 -15.94 -13.30 2.53
CA ILE A 199 -14.81 -12.50 3.01
C ILE A 199 -14.15 -11.64 1.92
N GLY A 200 -14.77 -11.47 0.76
CA GLY A 200 -14.17 -10.70 -0.35
C GLY A 200 -13.75 -9.29 0.08
N ASN A 201 -14.58 -8.57 0.84
CA ASN A 201 -14.21 -7.26 1.38
C ASN A 201 -13.06 -7.33 2.40
N VAL A 202 -13.03 -8.37 3.24
CA VAL A 202 -11.94 -8.56 4.21
C VAL A 202 -10.62 -8.79 3.48
N TYR A 203 -10.64 -9.58 2.41
CA TYR A 203 -9.47 -9.86 1.60
C TYR A 203 -8.96 -8.63 0.85
N SER A 204 -9.84 -8.00 0.06
CA SER A 204 -9.43 -6.91 -0.82
C SER A 204 -9.26 -5.56 -0.11
N GLU A 205 -10.15 -5.20 0.84
CA GLU A 205 -10.13 -3.86 1.45
C GLU A 205 -9.36 -3.82 2.78
N ILE A 206 -9.41 -4.90 3.59
CA ILE A 206 -8.75 -4.91 4.88
C ILE A 206 -7.34 -5.48 4.75
N ILE A 207 -7.20 -6.73 4.28
CA ILE A 207 -5.90 -7.38 4.25
C ILE A 207 -5.00 -6.73 3.20
N LEU A 208 -5.39 -6.73 1.92
CA LEU A 208 -4.62 -6.16 0.82
C LEU A 208 -4.76 -4.64 0.70
N GLY A 209 -5.87 -4.06 1.18
CA GLY A 209 -6.08 -2.61 1.18
C GLY A 209 -5.35 -1.87 2.29
N SER A 210 -5.27 -2.45 3.50
CA SER A 210 -4.71 -1.79 4.68
C SER A 210 -3.59 -2.58 5.37
N VAL A 211 -3.85 -3.81 5.83
CA VAL A 211 -2.87 -4.61 6.60
C VAL A 211 -1.59 -4.92 5.81
N ILE A 212 -1.63 -4.84 4.49
CA ILE A 212 -0.44 -4.95 3.62
C ILE A 212 0.67 -3.94 3.97
N HIS A 213 0.30 -2.78 4.50
CA HIS A 213 1.30 -1.80 4.96
C HIS A 213 2.15 -2.37 6.10
N GLU A 214 1.51 -3.14 7.00
CA GLU A 214 2.20 -3.79 8.11
C GLU A 214 3.11 -4.91 7.60
N PHE A 215 2.67 -5.68 6.59
CA PHE A 215 3.52 -6.70 5.96
C PHE A 215 4.79 -6.07 5.37
N SER A 216 4.65 -4.93 4.71
CA SER A 216 5.80 -4.21 4.14
C SER A 216 6.78 -3.70 5.21
N VAL A 217 6.28 -3.20 6.34
CA VAL A 217 7.11 -2.78 7.49
C VAL A 217 7.81 -3.98 8.13
N LEU A 218 7.08 -5.07 8.38
CA LEU A 218 7.67 -6.30 8.93
C LEU A 218 8.78 -6.83 8.03
N ARG A 219 8.59 -6.80 6.71
CA ARG A 219 9.61 -7.16 5.72
C ARG A 219 10.82 -6.23 5.79
N ALA A 220 10.61 -4.91 5.88
CA ALA A 220 11.70 -3.95 6.03
C ALA A 220 12.52 -4.18 7.30
N LEU A 221 11.90 -4.71 8.37
CA LEU A 221 12.55 -5.03 9.64
C LEU A 221 13.08 -6.48 9.74
N ASP A 222 13.03 -7.24 8.63
CA ASP A 222 13.46 -8.64 8.56
C ASP A 222 12.73 -9.57 9.57
N VAL A 223 11.42 -9.34 9.72
CA VAL A 223 10.54 -10.12 10.61
C VAL A 223 9.24 -10.53 9.92
N GLU A 224 9.33 -10.97 8.67
CA GLU A 224 8.20 -11.43 7.87
C GLU A 224 7.49 -12.63 8.52
N ILE A 225 6.18 -12.62 8.48
CA ILE A 225 5.35 -13.74 8.95
C ILE A 225 5.47 -14.89 7.94
N ALA A 226 6.16 -15.95 8.34
CA ALA A 226 6.28 -17.18 7.56
C ALA A 226 5.07 -18.12 7.77
N GLU A 227 4.60 -18.21 9.03
CA GLU A 227 3.47 -19.04 9.42
C GLU A 227 2.44 -18.20 10.17
N VAL A 228 1.17 -18.42 9.86
CA VAL A 228 0.03 -17.82 10.57
C VAL A 228 -0.57 -18.88 11.49
N ASP A 229 -0.50 -18.63 12.80
CA ASP A 229 -0.97 -19.56 13.81
C ASP A 229 -2.46 -19.40 14.14
N TYR A 230 -2.98 -18.16 14.05
CA TYR A 230 -4.35 -17.82 14.40
C TYR A 230 -4.78 -16.50 13.75
N VAL A 231 -6.04 -16.47 13.32
CA VAL A 231 -6.70 -15.26 12.83
C VAL A 231 -8.10 -15.18 13.45
N ASP A 232 -8.48 -13.99 13.89
CA ASP A 232 -9.85 -13.70 14.28
C ASP A 232 -10.32 -12.40 13.62
N ARG A 233 -11.61 -12.36 13.26
CA ARG A 233 -12.27 -11.16 12.70
C ARG A 233 -13.62 -10.95 13.34
N TRP A 234 -14.00 -9.72 13.54
CA TRP A 234 -15.30 -9.32 14.07
C TRP A 234 -15.67 -7.89 13.66
N PRO A 235 -16.98 -7.51 13.66
CA PRO A 235 -18.15 -8.24 14.16
C PRO A 235 -18.72 -9.28 13.19
N LYS A 236 -18.22 -9.45 11.96
CA LYS A 236 -18.71 -10.36 10.89
C LYS A 236 -20.08 -9.98 10.31
N THR A 237 -20.74 -9.00 10.86
CA THR A 237 -22.09 -8.53 10.46
C THR A 237 -22.11 -7.06 10.04
N GLY A 238 -20.99 -6.38 10.16
CA GLY A 238 -20.86 -4.96 9.79
C GLY A 238 -20.29 -4.76 8.38
N PRO A 239 -20.21 -3.51 7.95
CA PRO A 239 -19.59 -3.17 6.66
C PRO A 239 -18.08 -3.40 6.65
N THR A 240 -17.43 -3.35 7.81
CA THR A 240 -15.98 -3.52 7.97
C THR A 240 -15.67 -4.26 9.27
N ASP A 241 -14.89 -5.31 9.16
CA ASP A 241 -14.42 -6.09 10.31
C ASP A 241 -13.10 -5.52 10.86
N SER A 242 -12.88 -5.72 12.15
CA SER A 242 -11.55 -5.70 12.75
C SER A 242 -10.88 -7.05 12.60
N ILE A 243 -9.54 -7.11 12.60
CA ILE A 243 -8.80 -8.36 12.44
C ILE A 243 -7.60 -8.42 13.38
N VAL A 244 -7.37 -9.60 13.96
CA VAL A 244 -6.15 -9.93 14.70
C VAL A 244 -5.49 -11.14 14.07
N ILE A 245 -4.18 -11.01 13.84
CA ILE A 245 -3.36 -12.05 13.24
C ILE A 245 -2.22 -12.36 14.21
N HIS A 246 -2.09 -13.63 14.59
CA HIS A 246 -0.93 -14.15 15.30
C HIS A 246 -0.14 -15.06 14.38
N GLY A 247 1.16 -14.80 14.28
CA GLY A 247 2.03 -15.60 13.44
C GLY A 247 3.45 -15.65 13.98
N ARG A 248 4.32 -16.27 13.21
CA ARG A 248 5.74 -16.38 13.50
C ARG A 248 6.58 -16.29 12.24
N THR A 249 7.80 -15.80 12.41
CA THR A 249 8.82 -15.85 11.37
C THR A 249 9.36 -17.27 11.19
N SER A 250 10.15 -17.50 10.16
CA SER A 250 10.79 -18.80 9.91
C SER A 250 11.75 -19.24 11.03
N ASP A 251 12.34 -18.29 11.75
CA ASP A 251 13.21 -18.50 12.91
C ASP A 251 12.46 -18.45 14.27
N GLY A 252 11.12 -18.40 14.24
CA GLY A 252 10.26 -18.60 15.42
C GLY A 252 9.93 -17.36 16.23
N ILE A 253 10.27 -16.16 15.76
CA ILE A 253 9.87 -14.88 16.39
C ILE A 253 8.35 -14.75 16.34
N ARG A 254 7.74 -14.33 17.44
CA ARG A 254 6.30 -14.10 17.51
C ARG A 254 5.95 -12.72 16.98
N VAL A 255 4.96 -12.70 16.06
CA VAL A 255 4.44 -11.49 15.45
C VAL A 255 2.95 -11.43 15.67
N THR A 256 2.47 -10.29 16.18
CA THR A 256 1.04 -10.02 16.35
C THR A 256 0.68 -8.78 15.58
N VAL A 257 -0.33 -8.85 14.71
CA VAL A 257 -0.92 -7.71 14.02
C VAL A 257 -2.35 -7.55 14.50
N ARG A 258 -2.68 -6.38 15.01
CA ARG A 258 -4.02 -6.01 15.50
C ARG A 258 -4.49 -4.80 14.72
N TRP A 259 -5.46 -4.99 13.85
CA TRP A 259 -6.08 -3.94 13.06
C TRP A 259 -7.54 -3.78 13.48
N PHE A 260 -7.88 -2.63 14.05
CA PHE A 260 -9.20 -2.33 14.58
C PHE A 260 -9.87 -1.25 13.75
N TYR A 261 -11.02 -1.58 13.13
CA TYR A 261 -11.87 -0.58 12.54
C TYR A 261 -12.73 0.09 13.61
N LEU A 262 -12.58 1.38 13.75
CA LEU A 262 -13.24 2.19 14.78
C LEU A 262 -13.82 3.43 14.09
N GLU A 263 -15.02 3.30 13.50
CA GLU A 263 -15.61 4.25 12.56
C GLU A 263 -15.46 5.72 12.94
N ASP A 264 -15.83 6.08 14.17
CA ASP A 264 -15.82 7.45 14.68
C ASP A 264 -14.65 7.72 15.66
N TYR A 265 -13.62 6.89 15.67
CA TYR A 265 -12.47 7.10 16.55
C TYR A 265 -11.75 8.40 16.17
N PRO A 266 -11.41 9.26 17.16
CA PRO A 266 -10.99 10.63 16.87
C PRO A 266 -9.60 10.77 16.24
N ALA A 267 -8.79 9.73 16.27
CA ALA A 267 -7.42 9.79 15.79
C ALA A 267 -6.95 8.45 15.18
N TYR A 268 -6.40 8.51 13.97
CA TYR A 268 -5.62 7.40 13.44
C TYR A 268 -4.42 7.15 14.35
N ARG A 269 -4.15 5.87 14.65
CA ARG A 269 -2.99 5.46 15.40
C ARG A 269 -2.44 4.16 14.84
N GLU A 270 -1.17 4.14 14.56
CA GLU A 270 -0.47 2.97 14.10
C GLU A 270 0.88 2.89 14.80
N GLU A 271 1.18 1.71 15.35
CA GLU A 271 2.39 1.47 16.13
C GLU A 271 3.03 0.15 15.74
N VAL A 272 4.35 0.13 15.72
CA VAL A 272 5.16 -1.09 15.62
C VAL A 272 6.13 -1.13 16.78
N ARG A 273 6.09 -2.22 17.54
CA ARG A 273 6.99 -2.48 18.67
C ARG A 273 7.81 -3.71 18.38
N TRP A 274 9.10 -3.56 18.40
CA TRP A 274 10.09 -4.60 18.26
C TRP A 274 10.91 -4.67 19.54
N VAL A 275 10.96 -5.82 20.23
CA VAL A 275 11.53 -5.92 21.58
C VAL A 275 12.36 -7.19 21.72
N ASN A 276 13.55 -7.06 22.31
CA ASN A 276 14.34 -8.18 22.80
C ASN A 276 14.78 -7.96 24.25
N GLU A 277 15.70 -8.78 24.78
CA GLU A 277 16.12 -8.73 26.18
C GLU A 277 16.95 -7.48 26.53
N LYS A 278 17.45 -6.73 25.55
CA LYS A 278 18.41 -5.63 25.75
C LYS A 278 17.85 -4.28 25.34
N GLU A 279 16.94 -4.27 24.40
CA GLU A 279 16.45 -3.04 23.78
C GLU A 279 15.00 -3.15 23.31
N GLY A 280 14.36 -2.01 23.21
CA GLY A 280 13.04 -1.86 22.64
C GLY A 280 13.03 -0.76 21.57
N HIS A 281 12.35 -1.05 20.47
CA HIS A 281 12.15 -0.10 19.40
C HIS A 281 10.66 0.09 19.20
N HIS A 282 10.22 1.34 19.17
CA HIS A 282 8.81 1.70 19.01
C HIS A 282 8.69 2.75 17.93
N ILE A 283 7.96 2.43 16.88
CA ILE A 283 7.57 3.38 15.83
C ILE A 283 6.11 3.74 16.00
N ILE A 284 5.82 5.02 15.89
CA ILE A 284 4.45 5.57 15.89
C ILE A 284 4.28 6.34 14.59
N PHE A 285 3.50 5.80 13.66
CA PHE A 285 3.20 6.44 12.40
C PHE A 285 2.11 7.51 12.59
N ALA A 286 2.28 8.61 11.88
CA ALA A 286 1.23 9.61 11.73
C ALA A 286 0.12 9.13 10.78
N SER A 287 -1.04 9.80 10.82
CA SER A 287 -2.08 9.59 9.80
C SER A 287 -1.50 9.82 8.39
N PRO A 288 -1.71 8.88 7.44
CA PRO A 288 -1.11 8.98 6.11
C PRO A 288 -1.58 10.20 5.32
N TYR A 289 -2.77 10.73 5.63
CA TYR A 289 -3.36 11.87 4.92
C TYR A 289 -2.93 13.23 5.49
N ILE A 290 -2.24 13.27 6.63
CA ILE A 290 -1.76 14.53 7.21
C ILE A 290 -0.28 14.70 6.86
N MET A 291 -0.03 15.62 5.93
CA MET A 291 1.32 15.90 5.46
C MET A 291 2.19 16.52 6.55
N ARG A 292 3.43 16.04 6.66
CA ARG A 292 4.49 16.57 7.51
C ARG A 292 4.25 16.47 9.04
N ILE A 293 3.40 15.54 9.47
CA ILE A 293 3.48 15.07 10.84
C ILE A 293 4.56 14.00 10.88
N PRO A 294 5.59 14.15 11.73
CA PRO A 294 6.68 13.20 11.78
C PRO A 294 6.22 11.83 12.31
N THR A 295 6.68 10.77 11.65
CA THR A 295 6.72 9.44 12.26
C THR A 295 7.73 9.49 13.39
N GLN A 296 7.34 9.04 14.56
CA GLN A 296 8.18 9.02 15.74
C GLN A 296 8.85 7.65 15.89
N TYR A 297 10.15 7.63 16.07
CA TYR A 297 10.89 6.43 16.48
C TYR A 297 11.49 6.64 17.86
N ILE A 298 11.21 5.72 18.77
CA ILE A 298 11.71 5.69 20.15
C ILE A 298 12.59 4.44 20.30
N HIS A 299 13.82 4.65 20.74
CA HIS A 299 14.77 3.59 21.07
C HIS A 299 15.01 3.55 22.56
N THR A 300 14.69 2.43 23.17
CA THR A 300 14.84 2.19 24.61
C THR A 300 16.00 1.25 24.85
N THR A 301 16.93 1.67 25.68
CA THR A 301 18.13 0.88 26.07
C THR A 301 18.40 0.99 27.56
N ARG A 302 19.40 0.23 28.01
CA ARG A 302 19.91 0.28 29.38
C ARG A 302 21.37 0.76 29.41
N SER A 303 21.67 1.70 30.27
CA SER A 303 23.02 2.14 30.58
C SER A 303 23.31 1.94 32.07
N GLY A 304 24.01 0.87 32.42
CA GLY A 304 24.19 0.49 33.82
C GLY A 304 22.87 0.16 34.50
N VAL A 305 22.45 0.98 35.46
CA VAL A 305 21.16 0.89 36.17
C VAL A 305 20.09 1.79 35.56
N ASP A 306 20.46 2.67 34.67
CA ASP A 306 19.57 3.69 34.10
C ASP A 306 18.83 3.17 32.87
N HIS A 307 17.55 3.54 32.76
CA HIS A 307 16.73 3.42 31.60
C HIS A 307 16.96 4.66 30.71
N VAL A 308 17.29 4.44 29.44
CA VAL A 308 17.57 5.50 28.47
C VAL A 308 16.62 5.39 27.30
N GLU A 309 15.93 6.49 26.98
CA GLU A 309 15.14 6.61 25.76
C GLU A 309 15.71 7.71 24.88
N SER A 310 15.85 7.41 23.59
CA SER A 310 16.15 8.38 22.55
C SER A 310 15.02 8.42 21.53
N THR A 311 14.69 9.63 21.06
CA THR A 311 13.62 9.84 20.09
C THR A 311 14.17 10.45 18.82
N PHE A 312 13.77 9.89 17.68
CA PHE A 312 14.04 10.43 16.35
C PHE A 312 12.72 10.83 15.68
N ASN A 313 12.71 12.00 15.04
CA ASN A 313 11.60 12.52 14.25
C ASN A 313 12.11 13.08 12.94
N SER A 314 11.38 12.87 11.84
CA SER A 314 11.67 13.48 10.55
C SER A 314 10.40 14.10 9.96
N TYR A 315 10.51 15.29 9.40
CA TYR A 315 9.44 15.95 8.67
C TYR A 315 9.33 15.52 7.20
N GLN A 316 10.27 14.69 6.73
CA GLN A 316 10.15 14.00 5.43
C GLN A 316 9.23 12.79 5.61
N THR A 317 8.32 12.61 4.68
CA THR A 317 7.37 11.49 4.70
C THR A 317 7.90 10.30 3.90
N GLY A 318 7.41 9.11 4.20
CA GLY A 318 7.69 7.91 3.41
C GLY A 318 7.30 8.09 1.94
N PHE A 319 6.16 8.75 1.67
CA PHE A 319 5.72 9.06 0.31
C PHE A 319 6.68 9.96 -0.48
N GLU A 320 7.27 10.97 0.15
CA GLU A 320 8.28 11.80 -0.51
C GLU A 320 9.53 10.98 -0.83
N ARG A 321 9.97 10.17 0.12
CA ARG A 321 11.18 9.37 -0.01
C ARG A 321 11.03 8.23 -1.01
N GLU A 322 9.86 7.61 -1.11
CA GLU A 322 9.64 6.56 -2.13
C GLU A 322 9.66 7.12 -3.55
N LEU A 323 9.05 8.30 -3.79
CA LEU A 323 9.10 8.94 -5.11
C LEU A 323 10.53 9.38 -5.47
N GLU A 324 11.31 9.88 -4.49
CA GLU A 324 12.74 10.14 -4.68
C GLU A 324 13.51 8.85 -5.02
N ALA A 325 13.22 7.75 -4.32
CA ALA A 325 13.83 6.45 -4.58
C ALA A 325 13.44 5.92 -5.98
N PHE A 326 12.18 6.10 -6.40
CA PHE A 326 11.75 5.77 -7.76
C PHE A 326 12.54 6.56 -8.81
N TYR A 327 12.68 7.87 -8.61
CA TYR A 327 13.50 8.70 -9.51
C TYR A 327 14.94 8.18 -9.60
N GLY A 328 15.58 7.92 -8.45
CA GLY A 328 16.93 7.36 -8.38
C GLY A 328 17.00 5.97 -9.04
N HIS A 329 15.96 5.14 -8.87
CA HIS A 329 15.88 3.85 -9.54
C HIS A 329 15.86 3.99 -11.06
N VAL A 330 15.01 4.88 -11.59
CA VAL A 330 14.88 5.09 -13.04
C VAL A 330 16.12 5.74 -13.65
N LYS A 331 16.65 6.81 -13.03
CA LYS A 331 17.73 7.64 -13.61
C LYS A 331 19.13 7.18 -13.24
N GLU A 332 19.32 6.62 -12.06
CA GLU A 332 20.63 6.36 -11.45
C GLU A 332 20.86 4.87 -11.18
N SER A 333 19.92 4.01 -11.53
CA SER A 333 19.94 2.57 -11.25
C SER A 333 20.09 2.25 -9.75
N GLN A 334 19.54 3.12 -8.88
CA GLN A 334 19.47 2.87 -7.46
C GLN A 334 18.73 1.55 -7.21
N LYS A 335 19.26 0.73 -6.34
CA LYS A 335 18.63 -0.54 -5.96
C LYS A 335 17.39 -0.25 -5.10
N ILE A 336 16.30 -0.91 -5.42
CA ILE A 336 15.07 -0.96 -4.64
C ILE A 336 14.76 -2.41 -4.30
N GLN A 337 13.77 -2.62 -3.43
CA GLN A 337 13.21 -3.95 -3.20
C GLN A 337 12.62 -4.51 -4.50
N ASP A 338 12.81 -5.81 -4.75
CA ASP A 338 12.20 -6.46 -5.92
C ASP A 338 10.67 -6.42 -5.79
N PRO A 339 9.98 -5.69 -6.69
CA PRO A 339 8.55 -5.48 -6.61
C PRO A 339 7.73 -6.75 -6.81
N ILE A 340 8.20 -7.67 -7.65
CA ILE A 340 7.52 -8.94 -7.93
C ILE A 340 7.61 -9.86 -6.72
N SER A 341 8.81 -10.01 -6.15
CA SER A 341 9.02 -10.83 -4.96
C SER A 341 8.21 -10.29 -3.77
N ALA A 342 8.23 -8.97 -3.56
CA ALA A 342 7.47 -8.33 -2.48
C ALA A 342 5.96 -8.50 -2.66
N GLY A 343 5.43 -8.18 -3.84
CA GLY A 343 4.00 -8.32 -4.13
C GLY A 343 3.51 -9.76 -4.02
N ARG A 344 4.32 -10.73 -4.46
CA ARG A 344 4.02 -12.17 -4.32
C ARG A 344 4.01 -12.62 -2.87
N ALA A 345 4.96 -12.15 -2.05
CA ALA A 345 5.01 -12.46 -0.63
C ALA A 345 3.77 -11.93 0.11
N ASP A 346 3.38 -10.70 -0.15
CA ASP A 346 2.19 -10.08 0.44
C ASP A 346 0.91 -10.84 0.04
N LEU A 347 0.78 -11.18 -1.23
CA LEU A 347 -0.37 -11.93 -1.73
C LEU A 347 -0.45 -13.33 -1.11
N LEU A 348 0.66 -14.08 -1.04
CA LEU A 348 0.70 -15.40 -0.42
C LEU A 348 0.33 -15.33 1.07
N LEU A 349 0.79 -14.30 1.79
CA LEU A 349 0.42 -14.10 3.19
C LEU A 349 -1.06 -13.77 3.33
N ALA A 350 -1.60 -12.88 2.49
CA ALA A 350 -3.03 -12.56 2.47
C ALA A 350 -3.89 -13.80 2.18
N GLN A 351 -3.48 -14.64 1.25
CA GLN A 351 -4.14 -15.90 0.92
C GLN A 351 -4.09 -16.92 2.08
N LYS A 352 -2.96 -17.03 2.81
CA LYS A 352 -2.87 -17.85 4.03
C LYS A 352 -3.86 -17.39 5.09
N ILE A 353 -3.94 -16.07 5.32
CA ILE A 353 -4.88 -15.48 6.28
C ILE A 353 -6.33 -15.77 5.86
N ALA A 354 -6.68 -15.50 4.60
CA ALA A 354 -8.00 -15.77 4.06
C ALA A 354 -8.40 -17.24 4.19
N ARG A 355 -7.50 -18.17 3.87
CA ARG A 355 -7.72 -19.61 4.01
C ARG A 355 -8.04 -19.99 5.46
N LEU A 356 -7.32 -19.47 6.45
CA LEU A 356 -7.57 -19.74 7.86
C LEU A 356 -8.94 -19.20 8.32
N ILE A 357 -9.32 -18.01 7.84
CA ILE A 357 -10.66 -17.46 8.14
C ILE A 357 -11.74 -18.40 7.59
N LEU A 358 -11.67 -18.76 6.30
CA LEU A 358 -12.66 -19.65 5.67
C LEU A 358 -12.74 -21.00 6.36
N GLN A 359 -11.60 -21.61 6.71
CA GLN A 359 -11.55 -22.87 7.46
C GLN A 359 -12.22 -22.75 8.83
N SER A 360 -11.92 -21.68 9.58
CA SER A 360 -12.48 -21.48 10.92
C SER A 360 -14.00 -21.24 10.89
N GLU A 361 -14.52 -20.76 9.78
CA GLU A 361 -15.94 -20.47 9.58
C GLU A 361 -16.69 -21.59 8.84
N GLY A 362 -16.00 -22.67 8.46
CA GLY A 362 -16.59 -23.80 7.74
C GLY A 362 -17.04 -23.46 6.32
N ILE A 363 -16.42 -22.47 5.69
CA ILE A 363 -16.72 -22.02 4.33
C ILE A 363 -15.85 -22.79 3.34
N GLU A 364 -16.43 -23.16 2.22
CA GLU A 364 -15.73 -23.88 1.15
C GLU A 364 -14.58 -23.03 0.58
N ILE A 365 -13.42 -23.65 0.45
CA ILE A 365 -12.22 -23.06 -0.13
C ILE A 365 -12.25 -23.26 -1.65
N GLY A 366 -12.10 -22.18 -2.39
CA GLY A 366 -12.09 -22.19 -3.85
C GLY A 366 -11.04 -21.25 -4.43
N GLY A 367 -11.11 -21.01 -5.74
CA GLY A 367 -10.16 -20.17 -6.45
C GLY A 367 -8.70 -20.62 -6.28
N GLU A 368 -7.79 -19.67 -6.25
CA GLU A 368 -6.35 -19.95 -6.03
C GLU A 368 -6.05 -20.57 -4.66
N LEU A 369 -6.95 -20.39 -3.67
CA LEU A 369 -6.75 -20.99 -2.35
C LEU A 369 -6.87 -22.53 -2.37
N SER A 370 -7.48 -23.13 -3.39
CA SER A 370 -7.60 -24.59 -3.50
C SER A 370 -6.39 -25.27 -4.12
N ALA A 371 -5.44 -24.49 -4.66
CA ALA A 371 -4.25 -24.99 -5.34
C ALA A 371 -3.12 -25.45 -4.39
#